data_0becd72443a4da19ddfe42997df18255
#
_entry.id   0becd72443a4da19ddfe42997df18255
#
_cell.length_a   1.000
_cell.length_b   1.000
_cell.length_c   1.000
_cell.angle_alpha   90.00
_cell.angle_beta   90.00
_cell.angle_gamma   90.00
#
_symmetry.space_group_name_H-M   'P 1'
#
loop_
_entity.id
_entity.type
_entity.pdbx_description
1 polymer ?
#
loop_
_entity_poly.entity_id
_entity_poly.type
_entity_poly.pdbx_seq_one_letter_code
_entity_poly.pdbx_strand_id
1 'polypeptide(L)'
;NDRKDPKTIAGLVNEGRFSYPYIPIGVYAEIRNLSNLRFQAQEELTRAKNRIARWFSIYFPEYKDVYRDFKAVSGRIVLQAAPLPEDIRKLGVEGVNRIWRDTKLRGAGMKRAKTLVSAAEHSVGSKRKRRKRQG
;
A
#
# COMPACT_ATOMS: atom_id res chain seq x y z
N ASN A 1 2.97 29.76 -20.71
CA ASN A 1 3.32 30.55 -19.51
C ASN A 1 4.83 30.70 -19.28
N ASP A 2 5.66 29.85 -19.89
CA ASP A 2 7.13 29.85 -19.72
C ASP A 2 7.84 31.16 -20.14
N ARG A 3 7.21 31.99 -20.99
CA ARG A 3 7.77 33.28 -21.38
C ARG A 3 7.63 34.40 -20.35
N LYS A 4 6.70 34.26 -19.39
CA LYS A 4 6.49 35.27 -18.36
C LYS A 4 7.40 35.09 -17.15
N ASP A 5 7.80 33.85 -16.86
CA ASP A 5 8.59 33.52 -15.68
C ASP A 5 9.97 34.16 -15.64
N PRO A 6 10.80 34.11 -16.75
CA PRO A 6 12.09 34.77 -16.74
C PRO A 6 12.02 36.28 -16.56
N LYS A 7 11.02 36.93 -17.16
CA LYS A 7 10.81 38.38 -17.03
C LYS A 7 10.37 38.78 -15.62
N THR A 8 9.50 37.96 -15.01
CA THR A 8 9.08 38.13 -13.62
C THR A 8 10.23 37.95 -12.65
N ILE A 9 11.07 36.91 -12.86
CA ILE A 9 12.27 36.67 -12.06
C ILE A 9 13.24 37.84 -12.18
N ALA A 10 13.53 38.32 -13.39
CA ALA A 10 14.41 39.47 -13.62
C ALA A 10 13.86 40.75 -12.93
N GLY A 11 12.55 40.96 -12.95
CA GLY A 11 11.90 42.07 -12.22
C GLY A 11 12.10 41.96 -10.72
N LEU A 12 11.90 40.80 -10.14
CA LEU A 12 12.09 40.54 -8.71
C LEU A 12 13.54 40.74 -8.28
N VAL A 13 14.50 40.33 -9.12
CA VAL A 13 15.92 40.55 -8.86
C VAL A 13 16.27 42.05 -8.90
N ASN A 14 15.78 42.80 -9.89
CA ASN A 14 16.01 44.24 -10.00
C ASN A 14 15.38 45.03 -8.83
N GLU A 15 14.24 44.58 -8.29
CA GLU A 15 13.58 45.16 -7.14
C GLU A 15 14.21 44.75 -5.80
N GLY A 16 15.24 43.92 -5.82
CA GLY A 16 15.87 43.40 -4.59
C GLY A 16 14.98 42.43 -3.81
N ARG A 17 13.90 41.93 -4.42
CA ARG A 17 12.96 40.96 -3.84
C ARG A 17 13.45 39.55 -3.99
N PHE A 18 14.62 39.25 -3.47
CA PHE A 18 15.17 37.91 -3.41
C PHE A 18 15.84 37.69 -2.08
N SER A 19 15.90 36.44 -1.66
CA SER A 19 16.65 36.04 -0.48
C SER A 19 17.73 35.05 -0.89
N TYR A 20 18.89 35.16 -0.26
CA TYR A 20 19.91 34.13 -0.42
C TYR A 20 19.48 32.87 0.32
N PRO A 21 19.43 31.72 -0.36
CA PRO A 21 19.06 30.49 0.32
C PRO A 21 20.14 30.14 1.37
N TYR A 22 19.69 29.83 2.58
CA TYR A 22 20.59 29.26 3.57
C TYR A 22 20.97 27.83 3.14
N ILE A 23 22.26 27.61 2.88
CA ILE A 23 22.80 26.29 2.59
C ILE A 23 23.39 25.74 3.89
N PRO A 24 22.74 24.77 4.53
CA PRO A 24 23.25 24.19 5.76
C PRO A 24 24.55 23.42 5.51
N ILE A 25 25.48 23.50 6.45
CA ILE A 25 26.77 22.81 6.43
C ILE A 25 26.88 21.89 7.66
N GLY A 26 27.78 20.90 7.61
CA GLY A 26 28.03 19.97 8.72
C GLY A 26 26.77 19.20 9.12
N VAL A 27 26.51 19.10 10.41
CA VAL A 27 25.38 18.35 10.99
C VAL A 27 24.02 18.79 10.43
N TYR A 28 23.83 20.08 10.17
CA TYR A 28 22.59 20.60 9.61
C TYR A 28 22.37 20.15 8.16
N ALA A 29 23.44 19.97 7.38
CA ALA A 29 23.36 19.41 6.03
C ALA A 29 22.95 17.93 6.08
N GLU A 30 23.48 17.16 7.03
CA GLU A 30 23.11 15.77 7.25
C GLU A 30 21.65 15.62 7.67
N ILE A 31 21.17 16.45 8.60
CA ILE A 31 19.77 16.46 9.03
C ILE A 31 18.85 16.78 7.85
N ARG A 32 19.22 17.72 7.00
CA ARG A 32 18.45 18.04 5.79
C ARG A 32 18.38 16.86 4.84
N ASN A 33 19.50 16.19 4.61
CA ASN A 33 19.55 15.02 3.73
C ASN A 33 18.70 13.87 4.29
N LEU A 34 18.79 13.58 5.58
CA LEU A 34 17.99 12.57 6.26
C LEU A 34 16.49 12.91 6.21
N SER A 35 16.14 14.19 6.39
CA SER A 35 14.75 14.64 6.26
C SER A 35 14.21 14.45 4.85
N ASN A 36 15.00 14.71 3.82
CA ASN A 36 14.63 14.48 2.43
C ASN A 36 14.44 12.98 2.15
N LEU A 37 15.35 12.13 2.61
CA LEU A 37 15.23 10.67 2.50
C LEU A 37 13.99 10.14 3.20
N ARG A 38 13.72 10.63 4.41
CA ARG A 38 12.49 10.28 5.13
C ARG A 38 11.24 10.68 4.35
N PHE A 39 11.22 11.87 3.77
CA PHE A 39 10.11 12.33 2.95
C PHE A 39 9.90 11.45 1.73
N GLN A 40 10.96 11.12 0.98
CA GLN A 40 10.91 10.21 -0.17
C GLN A 40 10.38 8.83 0.22
N ALA A 41 10.88 8.25 1.31
CA ALA A 41 10.39 6.96 1.81
C ALA A 41 8.90 7.02 2.19
N GLN A 42 8.44 8.14 2.77
CA GLN A 42 7.02 8.33 3.10
C GLN A 42 6.14 8.43 1.85
N GLU A 43 6.61 9.09 0.80
CA GLU A 43 5.90 9.14 -0.50
C GLU A 43 5.82 7.76 -1.14
N GLU A 44 6.92 7.00 -1.16
CA GLU A 44 6.94 5.64 -1.71
C GLU A 44 5.98 4.72 -0.95
N LEU A 45 5.97 4.81 0.38
CA LEU A 45 5.01 4.09 1.22
C LEU A 45 3.57 4.45 0.86
N THR A 46 3.29 5.73 0.64
CA THR A 46 1.95 6.19 0.24
C THR A 46 1.56 5.65 -1.13
N ARG A 47 2.47 5.66 -2.10
CA ARG A 47 2.26 5.06 -3.42
C ARG A 47 1.99 3.57 -3.34
N ALA A 48 2.76 2.84 -2.51
CA ALA A 48 2.55 1.41 -2.28
C ALA A 48 1.17 1.12 -1.65
N LYS A 49 0.77 1.89 -0.64
CA LYS A 49 -0.56 1.79 -0.02
C LYS A 49 -1.69 2.00 -1.04
N ASN A 50 -1.57 3.00 -1.90
CA ASN A 50 -2.56 3.29 -2.93
C ASN A 50 -2.65 2.15 -3.97
N ARG A 51 -1.52 1.56 -4.36
CA ARG A 51 -1.50 0.38 -5.25
C ARG A 51 -2.22 -0.81 -4.62
N ILE A 52 -1.98 -1.08 -3.34
CA ILE A 52 -2.65 -2.15 -2.59
C ILE A 52 -4.15 -1.88 -2.48
N ALA A 53 -4.54 -0.66 -2.11
CA ALA A 53 -5.95 -0.28 -2.03
C ALA A 53 -6.68 -0.44 -3.36
N ARG A 54 -6.04 -0.04 -4.47
CA ARG A 54 -6.57 -0.23 -5.82
C ARG A 54 -6.69 -1.71 -6.17
N TRP A 55 -5.69 -2.52 -5.81
CA TRP A 55 -5.73 -3.96 -6.04
C TRP A 55 -6.93 -4.60 -5.33
N PHE A 56 -7.15 -4.27 -4.05
CA PHE A 56 -8.33 -4.75 -3.33
C PHE A 56 -9.64 -4.32 -3.99
N SER A 57 -9.75 -3.06 -4.40
CA SER A 57 -10.98 -2.58 -5.05
C SER A 57 -11.30 -3.33 -6.35
N ILE A 58 -10.30 -3.87 -7.03
CA ILE A 58 -10.47 -4.62 -8.28
C ILE A 58 -10.75 -6.10 -8.01
N TYR A 59 -9.99 -6.73 -7.11
CA TYR A 59 -9.96 -8.18 -6.98
C TYR A 59 -10.66 -8.71 -5.74
N PHE A 60 -10.71 -7.94 -4.66
CA PHE A 60 -11.33 -8.36 -3.40
C PHE A 60 -11.88 -7.17 -2.60
N PRO A 61 -12.90 -6.47 -3.10
CA PRO A 61 -13.46 -5.28 -2.45
C PRO A 61 -13.99 -5.56 -1.03
N GLU A 62 -14.56 -6.75 -0.79
CA GLU A 62 -15.11 -7.17 0.50
C GLU A 62 -14.06 -7.41 1.59
N TYR A 63 -12.78 -7.43 1.23
CA TYR A 63 -11.71 -7.56 2.22
C TYR A 63 -11.77 -6.47 3.30
N LYS A 64 -12.25 -5.26 2.93
CA LYS A 64 -12.40 -4.13 3.86
C LYS A 64 -13.45 -4.39 4.95
N ASP A 65 -14.43 -5.23 4.69
CA ASP A 65 -15.48 -5.58 5.66
C ASP A 65 -14.95 -6.53 6.73
N VAL A 66 -13.97 -7.34 6.37
CA VAL A 66 -13.29 -8.26 7.29
C VAL A 66 -12.14 -7.58 8.03
N TYR A 67 -11.37 -6.78 7.31
CA TYR A 67 -10.20 -6.07 7.82
C TYR A 67 -10.27 -4.59 7.47
N ARG A 68 -10.46 -3.74 8.48
CA ARG A 68 -10.46 -2.28 8.30
C ARG A 68 -9.12 -1.76 7.79
N ASP A 69 -8.03 -2.43 8.17
CA ASP A 69 -6.68 -2.09 7.73
C ASP A 69 -6.03 -3.30 7.03
N PHE A 70 -5.55 -3.10 5.82
CA PHE A 70 -4.80 -4.11 5.07
C PHE A 70 -3.48 -4.51 5.75
N LYS A 71 -3.01 -3.75 6.76
CA LYS A 71 -1.84 -4.07 7.57
C LYS A 71 -2.10 -5.20 8.57
N ALA A 72 -3.36 -5.62 8.77
CA ALA A 72 -3.69 -6.68 9.71
C ALA A 72 -2.84 -7.93 9.41
N VAL A 73 -2.06 -8.36 10.39
CA VAL A 73 -1.09 -9.46 10.24
C VAL A 73 -1.79 -10.75 9.79
N SER A 74 -2.94 -11.07 10.38
CA SER A 74 -3.70 -12.26 10.02
C SER A 74 -4.19 -12.25 8.57
N GLY A 75 -4.64 -11.10 8.07
CA GLY A 75 -5.04 -10.95 6.68
C GLY A 75 -3.86 -11.07 5.74
N ARG A 76 -2.75 -10.42 6.05
CA ARG A 76 -1.53 -10.47 5.23
C ARG A 76 -0.97 -11.88 5.09
N ILE A 77 -0.95 -12.67 6.16
CA ILE A 77 -0.47 -14.06 6.13
C ILE A 77 -1.33 -14.90 5.20
N VAL A 78 -2.65 -14.77 5.25
CA VAL A 78 -3.54 -15.50 4.33
C VAL A 78 -3.35 -15.05 2.90
N LEU A 79 -3.24 -13.76 2.63
CA LEU A 79 -3.04 -13.23 1.28
C LEU A 79 -1.71 -13.62 0.66
N GLN A 80 -0.67 -13.91 1.45
CA GLN A 80 0.59 -14.47 0.94
C GLN A 80 0.41 -15.87 0.38
N ALA A 81 -0.44 -16.70 1.00
CA ALA A 81 -0.73 -18.06 0.57
C ALA A 81 -1.86 -18.12 -0.48
N ALA A 82 -2.86 -17.29 -0.32
CA ALA A 82 -4.09 -17.25 -1.10
C ALA A 82 -4.48 -15.80 -1.43
N PRO A 83 -3.89 -15.19 -2.46
CA PRO A 83 -4.08 -13.77 -2.76
C PRO A 83 -5.46 -13.43 -3.32
N LEU A 84 -6.16 -14.37 -3.95
CA LEU A 84 -7.45 -14.12 -4.59
C LEU A 84 -8.60 -14.77 -3.81
N PRO A 85 -9.83 -14.21 -3.87
CA PRO A 85 -11.00 -14.82 -3.28
C PRO A 85 -11.19 -16.29 -3.65
N GLU A 86 -10.91 -16.65 -4.91
CA GLU A 86 -11.00 -18.04 -5.37
C GLU A 86 -10.02 -18.98 -4.63
N ASP A 87 -8.83 -18.50 -4.33
CA ASP A 87 -7.83 -19.28 -3.60
C ASP A 87 -8.23 -19.44 -2.13
N ILE A 88 -8.79 -18.39 -1.52
CA ILE A 88 -9.33 -18.43 -0.15
C ILE A 88 -10.50 -19.40 -0.04
N ARG A 89 -11.42 -19.41 -1.04
CA ARG A 89 -12.53 -20.38 -1.11
C ARG A 89 -12.03 -21.83 -1.17
N LYS A 90 -10.98 -22.08 -1.97
CA LYS A 90 -10.38 -23.43 -2.08
C LYS A 90 -9.75 -23.88 -0.77
N LEU A 91 -9.13 -22.98 -0.01
CA LEU A 91 -8.58 -23.28 1.30
C LEU A 91 -9.67 -23.61 2.31
N GLY A 92 -10.82 -22.96 2.21
CA GLY A 92 -11.89 -23.08 3.17
C GLY A 92 -11.52 -22.56 4.56
N VAL A 93 -12.45 -22.66 5.49
CA VAL A 93 -12.31 -22.15 6.88
C VAL A 93 -11.17 -22.85 7.61
N GLU A 94 -11.07 -24.16 7.47
CA GLU A 94 -10.03 -24.94 8.13
C GLU A 94 -8.63 -24.66 7.58
N GLY A 95 -8.50 -24.52 6.25
CA GLY A 95 -7.26 -24.17 5.60
C GLY A 95 -6.74 -22.80 6.05
N VAL A 96 -7.59 -21.79 6.08
CA VAL A 96 -7.25 -20.46 6.60
C VAL A 96 -6.82 -20.52 8.06
N ASN A 97 -7.56 -21.24 8.90
CA ASN A 97 -7.23 -21.38 10.32
C ASN A 97 -5.91 -22.15 10.53
N ARG A 98 -5.62 -23.16 9.69
CA ARG A 98 -4.35 -23.90 9.71
C ARG A 98 -3.17 -22.98 9.44
N ILE A 99 -3.24 -22.13 8.41
CA ILE A 99 -2.19 -21.15 8.09
C ILE A 99 -1.87 -20.27 9.30
N TRP A 100 -2.86 -19.82 10.04
CA TRP A 100 -2.62 -19.01 11.23
C TRP A 100 -2.01 -19.81 12.39
N ARG A 101 -2.39 -21.07 12.55
CA ARG A 101 -1.79 -21.96 13.56
C ARG A 101 -0.33 -22.25 13.26
N ASP A 102 -0.02 -22.55 12.00
CA ASP A 102 1.35 -22.87 11.56
C ASP A 102 2.29 -21.67 11.77
N THR A 103 1.77 -20.45 11.61
CA THR A 103 2.52 -19.22 11.89
C THR A 103 2.48 -18.78 13.35
N LYS A 104 1.90 -19.61 14.25
CA LYS A 104 1.74 -19.33 15.70
C LYS A 104 1.06 -17.99 15.99
N LEU A 105 0.18 -17.52 15.11
CA LEU A 105 -0.51 -16.25 15.25
C LEU A 105 -1.59 -16.35 16.33
N ARG A 106 -1.45 -15.54 17.37
CA ARG A 106 -2.48 -15.41 18.43
C ARG A 106 -3.55 -14.41 18.00
N GLY A 107 -4.82 -14.65 18.42
CA GLY A 107 -5.94 -13.73 18.19
C GLY A 107 -6.63 -13.84 16.82
N ALA A 108 -6.18 -14.76 15.97
CA ALA A 108 -6.90 -15.17 14.76
C ALA A 108 -7.46 -16.59 14.97
N GLY A 109 -8.75 -16.79 14.77
CA GLY A 109 -9.43 -18.06 15.05
C GLY A 109 -10.55 -18.34 14.07
N MET A 110 -11.26 -19.44 14.31
CA MET A 110 -12.34 -19.96 13.45
C MET A 110 -13.40 -18.92 13.09
N LYS A 111 -13.78 -18.06 14.01
CA LYS A 111 -14.78 -17.00 13.74
C LYS A 111 -14.30 -16.06 12.62
N ARG A 112 -13.06 -15.61 12.70
CA ARG A 112 -12.49 -14.72 11.66
C ARG A 112 -12.24 -15.45 10.36
N ALA A 113 -11.86 -16.73 10.40
CA ALA A 113 -11.73 -17.56 9.22
C ALA A 113 -13.07 -17.72 8.48
N LYS A 114 -14.15 -17.98 9.20
CA LYS A 114 -15.51 -18.03 8.64
C LYS A 114 -15.90 -16.71 7.96
N THR A 115 -15.67 -15.58 8.63
CA THR A 115 -15.97 -14.26 8.07
C THR A 115 -15.17 -14.00 6.79
N LEU A 116 -13.88 -14.34 6.75
CA LEU A 116 -13.03 -14.13 5.58
C LEU A 116 -13.45 -15.03 4.40
N VAL A 117 -13.75 -16.30 4.67
CA VAL A 117 -14.20 -17.25 3.63
C VAL A 117 -15.57 -16.83 3.10
N SER A 118 -16.50 -16.45 3.96
CA SER A 118 -17.81 -15.93 3.54
C SER A 118 -17.68 -14.67 2.67
N ALA A 119 -16.81 -13.73 3.03
CA ALA A 119 -16.52 -12.56 2.20
C ALA A 119 -15.94 -12.97 0.83
N ALA A 120 -15.09 -13.99 0.79
CA ALA A 120 -14.52 -14.51 -0.46
C ALA A 120 -15.55 -15.24 -1.33
N GLU A 121 -16.55 -15.91 -0.73
CA GLU A 121 -17.64 -16.59 -1.44
C GLU A 121 -18.56 -15.60 -2.15
N HIS A 122 -18.83 -14.47 -1.52
CA HIS A 122 -19.72 -13.42 -2.06
C HIS A 122 -18.97 -12.32 -2.80
N SER A 123 -17.68 -12.50 -3.05
CA SER A 123 -16.87 -11.46 -3.68
C SER A 123 -17.29 -11.21 -5.12
N VAL A 124 -17.51 -9.92 -5.42
CA VAL A 124 -17.78 -9.40 -6.77
C VAL A 124 -16.51 -8.97 -7.50
N GLY A 125 -15.35 -9.18 -6.90
CA GLY A 125 -14.06 -8.82 -7.46
C GLY A 125 -13.78 -9.49 -8.82
N SER A 126 -12.99 -8.83 -9.64
CA SER A 126 -12.59 -9.31 -10.96
C SER A 126 -11.79 -10.60 -10.87
N LYS A 127 -12.21 -11.61 -11.62
CA LYS A 127 -11.44 -12.87 -11.73
C LYS A 127 -10.20 -12.64 -12.59
N ARG A 128 -9.04 -12.99 -12.06
CA ARG A 128 -7.80 -12.95 -12.83
C ARG A 128 -7.82 -14.06 -13.87
N LYS A 129 -7.92 -13.73 -15.17
CA LYS A 129 -7.70 -14.70 -16.23
C LYS A 129 -6.28 -15.28 -16.08
N ARG A 130 -6.15 -16.56 -15.70
CA ARG A 130 -4.86 -17.25 -15.75
C ARG A 130 -4.42 -17.24 -17.22
N ARG A 131 -3.36 -16.49 -17.53
CA ARG A 131 -2.64 -16.73 -18.79
C ARG A 131 -2.12 -18.16 -18.71
N LYS A 132 -2.69 -19.05 -19.52
CA LYS A 132 -2.08 -20.36 -19.80
C LYS A 132 -0.66 -20.04 -20.30
N ARG A 133 0.36 -20.40 -19.53
CA ARG A 133 1.69 -20.52 -20.10
C ARG A 133 1.57 -21.64 -21.14
N GLN A 134 1.59 -21.26 -22.41
CA GLN A 134 1.86 -22.20 -23.48
C GLN A 134 3.31 -22.65 -23.24
N GLY A 135 3.46 -23.93 -22.91
CA GLY A 135 4.76 -24.64 -22.86
C GLY A 135 5.31 -24.80 -24.26
#